data_1645cc4e48ed92a3a73dd6d3c7c93b1f
#
_entry.id   1645cc4e48ed92a3a73dd6d3c7c93b1f
#
_cell.length_a   1.000
_cell.length_b   1.000
_cell.length_c   1.000
_cell.angle_alpha   90.00
_cell.angle_beta   90.00
_cell.angle_gamma   90.00
#
_symmetry.space_group_name_H-M   'P 1'
#
loop_
_entity.id
_entity.type
_entity.pdbx_description
1 polymer ?
#
loop_
_entity_poly.entity_id
_entity_poly.type
_entity_poly.pdbx_seq_one_letter_code
_entity_poly.pdbx_strand_id
1 'polypeptide(L)'
;MPTLDEEERREYYRIEDSVALEIQRIPGPGSGDEYAHDDTSTLFDLLSELHVAEFESQHLLRQLDDRDRTTNSFLRAMSKRIDLLGQVVAQTVLGKLGAPQKVIMSEGGLQFESHQPFPAGTLLSVKMVLMPQASGMMLRARVTQCQSHTIGDFEIGTEWVDLTEAQRQLLARHILQRQAAQRRQAREQGNPAPH
;
A
#
# COMPACT_ATOMS: atom_id res chain seq x y z
N MET A 1 29.03 -13.19 -8.57
CA MET A 1 28.98 -11.76 -8.23
C MET A 1 27.55 -11.32 -8.39
N PRO A 2 26.89 -10.79 -7.36
CA PRO A 2 25.54 -10.26 -7.51
C PRO A 2 25.58 -9.10 -8.51
N THR A 3 24.57 -9.00 -9.34
CA THR A 3 24.42 -7.89 -10.29
C THR A 3 24.05 -6.62 -9.52
N LEU A 4 24.43 -5.44 -10.02
CA LEU A 4 24.10 -4.14 -9.45
C LEU A 4 22.59 -4.02 -9.13
N ASP A 5 21.75 -4.69 -9.90
CA ASP A 5 20.30 -4.78 -9.75
C ASP A 5 19.86 -5.60 -8.51
N GLU A 6 20.68 -6.56 -8.06
CA GLU A 6 20.44 -7.31 -6.82
C GLU A 6 20.90 -6.56 -5.55
N GLU A 7 21.88 -5.68 -5.67
CA GLU A 7 22.32 -4.82 -4.56
C GLU A 7 21.33 -3.67 -4.34
N GLU A 8 20.83 -3.02 -5.39
CA GLU A 8 19.76 -2.00 -5.28
C GLU A 8 18.47 -2.58 -4.69
N ARG A 9 18.11 -3.84 -5.02
CA ARG A 9 16.94 -4.53 -4.42
C ARG A 9 17.11 -4.80 -2.92
N ARG A 10 18.30 -4.83 -2.38
CA ARG A 10 18.56 -5.03 -0.94
C ARG A 10 18.47 -3.75 -0.12
N GLU A 11 18.52 -2.58 -0.73
CA GLU A 11 18.47 -1.30 -0.03
C GLU A 11 17.07 -0.92 0.48
N TYR A 12 16.00 -1.51 -0.06
CA TYR A 12 14.64 -1.19 0.40
C TYR A 12 14.31 -1.93 1.70
N TYR A 13 13.99 -1.17 2.73
CA TYR A 13 13.48 -1.72 3.98
C TYR A 13 12.21 -2.53 3.74
N ARG A 14 12.19 -3.76 4.23
CA ARG A 14 11.06 -4.68 4.16
C ARG A 14 10.33 -4.70 5.48
N ILE A 15 9.01 -4.68 5.43
CA ILE A 15 8.15 -4.83 6.61
C ILE A 15 7.20 -6.01 6.41
N GLU A 16 6.94 -6.74 7.49
CA GLU A 16 5.80 -7.63 7.55
C GLU A 16 4.55 -6.82 7.91
N ASP A 17 3.48 -6.99 7.15
CA ASP A 17 2.22 -6.33 7.39
C ASP A 17 1.05 -7.27 7.14
N SER A 18 -0.15 -6.86 7.56
CA SER A 18 -1.40 -7.55 7.29
C SER A 18 -2.29 -6.60 6.49
N VAL A 19 -2.51 -6.93 5.22
CA VAL A 19 -3.16 -6.04 4.26
C VAL A 19 -4.32 -6.75 3.58
N ALA A 20 -5.48 -6.10 3.52
CA ALA A 20 -6.55 -6.54 2.65
C ALA A 20 -6.19 -6.17 1.21
N LEU A 21 -6.11 -7.18 0.36
CA LEU A 21 -5.70 -6.98 -1.03
C LEU A 21 -6.47 -7.89 -1.99
N GLU A 22 -6.64 -7.38 -3.21
CA GLU A 22 -7.17 -8.10 -4.35
C GLU A 22 -6.14 -8.03 -5.45
N ILE A 23 -5.83 -9.19 -6.03
CA ILE A 23 -4.83 -9.33 -7.06
C ILE A 23 -5.48 -9.87 -8.32
N GLN A 24 -5.31 -9.17 -9.41
CA GLN A 24 -5.81 -9.56 -10.71
C GLN A 24 -4.68 -9.55 -11.75
N ARG A 25 -4.68 -10.55 -12.63
CA ARG A 25 -3.76 -10.56 -13.77
C ARG A 25 -4.16 -9.48 -14.76
N ILE A 26 -3.19 -8.67 -15.18
CA ILE A 26 -3.39 -7.73 -16.30
C ILE A 26 -3.20 -8.53 -17.59
N PRO A 27 -4.22 -8.60 -18.48
CA PRO A 27 -4.08 -9.24 -19.77
C PRO A 27 -2.99 -8.57 -20.61
N GLY A 28 -2.18 -9.38 -21.29
CA GLY A 28 -1.18 -8.84 -22.22
C GLY A 28 -1.83 -8.16 -23.45
N PRO A 29 -1.11 -7.34 -24.20
CA PRO A 29 -1.60 -6.76 -25.43
C PRO A 29 -1.98 -7.89 -26.41
N GLY A 30 -3.28 -8.03 -26.73
CA GLY A 30 -3.83 -9.05 -27.61
C GLY A 30 -4.73 -10.10 -26.97
N SER A 31 -4.87 -10.16 -25.66
CA SER A 31 -5.96 -10.88 -25.02
C SER A 31 -7.21 -10.01 -25.11
N GLY A 32 -8.23 -10.47 -25.82
CA GLY A 32 -9.50 -9.73 -26.01
C GLY A 32 -10.37 -9.58 -24.77
N ASP A 33 -9.79 -9.74 -23.58
CA ASP A 33 -10.43 -9.40 -22.33
C ASP A 33 -10.37 -7.88 -22.14
N GLU A 34 -11.43 -7.20 -22.57
CA GLU A 34 -11.72 -5.86 -22.11
C GLU A 34 -11.64 -5.86 -20.58
N TYR A 35 -10.82 -4.97 -20.02
CA TYR A 35 -10.87 -4.69 -18.59
C TYR A 35 -12.33 -4.44 -18.23
N ALA A 36 -12.95 -5.39 -17.58
CA ALA A 36 -14.19 -5.09 -16.88
C ALA A 36 -13.84 -3.99 -15.90
N HIS A 37 -14.21 -2.75 -16.25
CA HIS A 37 -14.24 -1.65 -15.30
C HIS A 37 -15.27 -2.04 -14.24
N ASP A 38 -14.80 -2.79 -13.25
CA ASP A 38 -15.60 -3.08 -12.07
C ASP A 38 -15.74 -1.76 -11.29
N ASP A 39 -16.96 -1.47 -10.80
CA ASP A 39 -17.26 -0.32 -9.96
C ASP A 39 -16.27 -0.19 -8.79
N THR A 40 -15.69 -1.30 -8.35
CA THR A 40 -14.65 -1.38 -7.35
C THR A 40 -13.36 -0.70 -7.81
N SER A 41 -12.95 -0.83 -9.08
CA SER A 41 -11.76 -0.16 -9.60
C SER A 41 -11.88 1.36 -9.52
N THR A 42 -13.03 1.92 -9.92
CA THR A 42 -13.29 3.36 -9.84
C THR A 42 -13.22 3.88 -8.40
N LEU A 43 -13.73 3.11 -7.42
CA LEU A 43 -13.62 3.47 -6.01
C LEU A 43 -12.17 3.50 -5.52
N PHE A 44 -11.32 2.56 -5.95
CA PHE A 44 -9.90 2.56 -5.60
C PHE A 44 -9.15 3.72 -6.23
N ASP A 45 -9.47 4.07 -7.47
CA ASP A 45 -8.89 5.23 -8.14
C ASP A 45 -9.23 6.51 -7.38
N LEU A 46 -10.51 6.71 -7.01
CA LEU A 46 -10.94 7.86 -6.23
C LEU A 46 -10.32 7.90 -4.83
N LEU A 47 -10.17 6.75 -4.16
CA LEU A 47 -9.48 6.70 -2.87
C LEU A 47 -8.00 7.04 -3.01
N SER A 48 -7.37 6.57 -4.07
CA SER A 48 -5.97 6.90 -4.37
C SER A 48 -5.80 8.39 -4.62
N GLU A 49 -6.67 8.99 -5.45
CA GLU A 49 -6.67 10.44 -5.72
C GLU A 49 -6.93 11.25 -4.46
N LEU A 50 -7.87 10.83 -3.62
CA LEU A 50 -8.15 11.49 -2.35
C LEU A 50 -6.90 11.54 -1.45
N HIS A 51 -6.16 10.44 -1.34
CA HIS A 51 -4.95 10.38 -0.53
C HIS A 51 -3.80 11.21 -1.11
N VAL A 52 -3.69 11.28 -2.43
CA VAL A 52 -2.73 12.17 -3.10
C VAL A 52 -3.05 13.63 -2.79
N ALA A 53 -4.32 14.03 -2.96
CA ALA A 53 -4.79 15.39 -2.66
C ALA A 53 -4.63 15.75 -1.18
N GLU A 54 -4.86 14.80 -0.27
CA GLU A 54 -4.62 14.96 1.17
C GLU A 54 -3.13 15.22 1.44
N PHE A 55 -2.24 14.45 0.83
CA PHE A 55 -0.80 14.64 1.00
C PHE A 55 -0.34 16.03 0.56
N GLU A 56 -0.78 16.48 -0.61
CA GLU A 56 -0.48 17.81 -1.14
C GLU A 56 -1.04 18.90 -0.22
N SER A 57 -2.28 18.75 0.24
CA SER A 57 -2.93 19.69 1.16
C SER A 57 -2.20 19.79 2.50
N GLN A 58 -1.74 18.67 3.05
CA GLN A 58 -0.96 18.66 4.30
C GLN A 58 0.38 19.39 4.16
N HIS A 59 1.02 19.30 2.98
CA HIS A 59 2.25 20.04 2.71
C HIS A 59 1.99 21.56 2.72
N LEU A 60 0.93 22.01 2.05
CA LEU A 60 0.51 23.41 2.03
C LEU A 60 0.11 23.92 3.41
N LEU A 61 -0.63 23.12 4.18
CA LEU A 61 -1.03 23.47 5.56
C LEU A 61 0.15 23.67 6.51
N ARG A 62 1.28 23.00 6.28
CA ARG A 62 2.51 23.21 7.07
C ARG A 62 3.23 24.50 6.71
N GLN A 63 3.04 25.02 5.49
CA GLN A 63 3.64 26.25 5.02
C GLN A 63 2.81 27.49 5.39
N LEU A 64 1.54 27.30 5.80
CA LEU A 64 0.71 28.40 6.26
C LEU A 64 1.29 29.02 7.53
N ASP A 65 1.60 30.30 7.42
CA ASP A 65 2.12 31.11 8.54
C ASP A 65 1.07 31.18 9.67
N ASP A 66 1.54 31.18 10.92
CA ASP A 66 0.70 31.24 12.14
C ASP A 66 -0.05 32.60 12.32
N ARG A 67 0.03 33.49 11.33
CA ARG A 67 -0.60 34.81 11.38
C ARG A 67 -2.11 34.80 11.51
N ASP A 68 -2.77 33.78 10.97
CA ASP A 68 -4.23 33.57 11.12
C ASP A 68 -4.53 32.21 11.74
N ARG A 69 -4.46 32.16 13.07
CA ARG A 69 -4.75 30.94 13.83
C ARG A 69 -6.15 30.41 13.59
N THR A 70 -7.14 31.27 13.35
CA THR A 70 -8.54 30.88 13.16
C THR A 70 -8.69 30.15 11.83
N THR A 71 -8.18 30.73 10.74
CA THR A 71 -8.21 30.11 9.42
C THR A 71 -7.41 28.78 9.42
N ASN A 72 -6.25 28.76 10.04
CA ASN A 72 -5.44 27.54 10.12
C ASN A 72 -6.16 26.43 10.90
N SER A 73 -6.80 26.78 12.02
CA SER A 73 -7.59 25.81 12.81
C SER A 73 -8.81 25.29 12.02
N PHE A 74 -9.47 26.17 11.27
CA PHE A 74 -10.59 25.78 10.43
C PHE A 74 -10.16 24.82 9.31
N LEU A 75 -9.07 25.12 8.59
CA LEU A 75 -8.54 24.30 7.53
C LEU A 75 -8.10 22.90 8.06
N ARG A 76 -7.45 22.85 9.22
CA ARG A 76 -7.11 21.58 9.88
C ARG A 76 -8.35 20.77 10.26
N ALA A 77 -9.40 21.43 10.75
CA ALA A 77 -10.65 20.76 11.07
C ALA A 77 -11.34 20.21 9.81
N MET A 78 -11.30 20.96 8.70
CA MET A 78 -11.80 20.52 7.41
C MET A 78 -11.03 19.31 6.88
N SER A 79 -9.68 19.37 6.91
CA SER A 79 -8.83 18.22 6.52
C SER A 79 -9.19 16.98 7.33
N LYS A 80 -9.30 17.10 8.65
CA LYS A 80 -9.69 15.98 9.52
C LYS A 80 -11.06 15.40 9.16
N ARG A 81 -12.03 16.25 8.76
CA ARG A 81 -13.35 15.75 8.33
C ARG A 81 -13.26 14.95 7.04
N ILE A 82 -12.44 15.42 6.08
CA ILE A 82 -12.19 14.71 4.82
C ILE A 82 -11.52 13.36 5.09
N ASP A 83 -10.51 13.31 5.97
CA ASP A 83 -9.83 12.08 6.39
C ASP A 83 -10.82 11.06 6.97
N LEU A 84 -11.72 11.52 7.85
CA LEU A 84 -12.74 10.64 8.43
C LEU A 84 -13.72 10.09 7.39
N LEU A 85 -14.12 10.90 6.41
CA LEU A 85 -14.96 10.45 5.29
C LEU A 85 -14.21 9.43 4.43
N GLY A 86 -12.93 9.68 4.11
CA GLY A 86 -12.07 8.73 3.41
C GLY A 86 -11.97 7.39 4.15
N GLN A 87 -11.81 7.41 5.47
CA GLN A 87 -11.80 6.20 6.29
C GLN A 87 -13.12 5.41 6.22
N VAL A 88 -14.27 6.09 6.25
CA VAL A 88 -15.59 5.43 6.12
C VAL A 88 -15.72 4.76 4.76
N VAL A 89 -15.31 5.44 3.69
CA VAL A 89 -15.33 4.87 2.33
C VAL A 89 -14.38 3.67 2.24
N ALA A 90 -13.16 3.80 2.76
CA ALA A 90 -12.18 2.71 2.76
C ALA A 90 -12.67 1.48 3.55
N GLN A 91 -13.37 1.65 4.68
CA GLN A 91 -14.00 0.55 5.41
C GLN A 91 -15.04 -0.20 4.56
N THR A 92 -15.80 0.53 3.74
CA THR A 92 -16.77 -0.08 2.81
C THR A 92 -16.07 -0.91 1.75
N VAL A 93 -14.92 -0.45 1.26
CA VAL A 93 -14.09 -1.15 0.27
C VAL A 93 -13.39 -2.36 0.90
N LEU A 94 -12.92 -2.26 2.15
CA LEU A 94 -12.32 -3.37 2.88
C LEU A 94 -13.24 -4.59 2.93
N GLY A 95 -14.53 -4.38 3.13
CA GLY A 95 -15.51 -5.47 3.13
C GLY A 95 -15.62 -6.23 1.79
N LYS A 96 -15.14 -5.65 0.70
CA LYS A 96 -15.12 -6.25 -0.64
C LYS A 96 -13.81 -6.96 -0.97
N LEU A 97 -12.69 -6.56 -0.35
CA LEU A 97 -11.35 -7.13 -0.61
C LEU A 97 -11.10 -8.49 0.08
N GLY A 98 -11.98 -8.89 0.99
CA GLY A 98 -11.77 -10.08 1.80
C GLY A 98 -10.93 -9.84 3.06
N ALA A 99 -10.57 -10.93 3.73
CA ALA A 99 -9.80 -10.87 4.97
C ALA A 99 -8.36 -10.38 4.71
N PRO A 100 -7.78 -9.56 5.62
CA PRO A 100 -6.38 -9.19 5.53
C PRO A 100 -5.48 -10.41 5.54
N GLN A 101 -4.49 -10.44 4.65
CA GLN A 101 -3.47 -11.49 4.58
C GLN A 101 -2.08 -10.95 4.88
N LYS A 102 -1.20 -11.84 5.33
CA LYS A 102 0.19 -11.49 5.61
C LYS A 102 0.93 -11.21 4.31
N VAL A 103 1.68 -10.13 4.30
CA VAL A 103 2.52 -9.72 3.17
C VAL A 103 3.86 -9.21 3.66
N ILE A 104 4.86 -9.26 2.80
CA ILE A 104 6.11 -8.53 2.98
C ILE A 104 6.13 -7.41 1.97
N MET A 105 6.21 -6.18 2.46
CA MET A 105 6.13 -4.97 1.63
C MET A 105 7.41 -4.16 1.72
N SER A 106 7.78 -3.58 0.60
CA SER A 106 8.86 -2.59 0.50
C SER A 106 8.49 -1.50 -0.51
N GLU A 107 9.28 -0.44 -0.58
CA GLU A 107 9.13 0.57 -1.63
C GLU A 107 9.35 0.00 -3.04
N GLY A 108 10.08 -1.11 -3.16
CA GLY A 108 10.38 -1.77 -4.43
C GLY A 108 9.36 -2.82 -4.87
N GLY A 109 8.54 -3.37 -3.96
CA GLY A 109 7.64 -4.45 -4.32
C GLY A 109 6.87 -5.06 -3.15
N LEU A 110 6.13 -6.10 -3.47
CA LEU A 110 5.26 -6.86 -2.56
C LEU A 110 5.54 -8.35 -2.70
N GLN A 111 5.56 -9.06 -1.58
CA GLN A 111 5.58 -10.52 -1.51
C GLN A 111 4.32 -10.99 -0.77
N PHE A 112 3.61 -11.96 -1.33
CA PHE A 112 2.36 -12.48 -0.80
C PHE A 112 2.18 -13.96 -1.13
N GLU A 113 1.28 -14.61 -0.41
CA GLU A 113 0.86 -16.00 -0.68
C GLU A 113 -0.35 -16.04 -1.63
N SER A 114 -0.37 -17.02 -2.54
CA SER A 114 -1.45 -17.22 -3.52
C SER A 114 -1.71 -18.70 -3.74
N HIS A 115 -2.99 -19.06 -3.88
CA HIS A 115 -3.41 -20.41 -4.30
C HIS A 115 -3.25 -20.64 -5.81
N GLN A 116 -2.91 -19.61 -6.57
CA GLN A 116 -2.67 -19.70 -8.01
C GLN A 116 -1.24 -19.31 -8.34
N PRO A 117 -0.55 -20.03 -9.24
CA PRO A 117 0.76 -19.65 -9.67
C PRO A 117 0.70 -18.45 -10.63
N PHE A 118 1.61 -17.52 -10.44
CA PHE A 118 1.84 -16.41 -11.36
C PHE A 118 3.26 -16.53 -11.93
N PRO A 119 3.43 -16.91 -13.19
CA PRO A 119 4.75 -17.00 -13.81
C PRO A 119 5.52 -15.66 -13.75
N ALA A 120 6.83 -15.74 -13.61
CA ALA A 120 7.69 -14.55 -13.66
C ALA A 120 7.43 -13.74 -14.94
N GLY A 121 7.44 -12.41 -14.84
CA GLY A 121 7.10 -11.49 -15.90
C GLY A 121 5.61 -11.16 -16.03
N THR A 122 4.71 -11.88 -15.32
CA THR A 122 3.28 -11.58 -15.31
C THR A 122 3.03 -10.19 -14.72
N LEU A 123 2.20 -9.38 -15.38
CA LEU A 123 1.74 -8.10 -14.85
C LEU A 123 0.47 -8.32 -14.01
N LEU A 124 0.44 -7.71 -12.84
CA LEU A 124 -0.64 -7.78 -11.88
C LEU A 124 -1.17 -6.38 -11.57
N SER A 125 -2.48 -6.27 -11.42
CA SER A 125 -3.14 -5.15 -10.73
C SER A 125 -3.32 -5.55 -9.28
N VAL A 126 -2.81 -4.75 -8.37
CA VAL A 126 -2.86 -4.98 -6.93
C VAL A 126 -3.67 -3.86 -6.31
N LYS A 127 -4.89 -4.16 -5.87
CA LYS A 127 -5.71 -3.26 -5.07
C LYS A 127 -5.50 -3.58 -3.61
N MET A 128 -5.19 -2.59 -2.79
CA MET A 128 -4.93 -2.79 -1.37
C MET A 128 -5.44 -1.63 -0.53
N VAL A 129 -5.71 -1.90 0.74
CA VAL A 129 -6.01 -0.86 1.73
C VAL A 129 -5.00 -0.97 2.87
N LEU A 130 -4.23 0.10 3.04
CA LEU A 130 -3.18 0.21 4.06
C LEU A 130 -3.76 0.78 5.36
N MET A 131 -3.62 0.04 6.46
CA MET A 131 -4.09 0.44 7.79
C MET A 131 -2.95 1.04 8.62
N PRO A 132 -3.20 1.95 9.58
CA PRO A 132 -4.52 2.36 10.11
C PRO A 132 -5.19 3.51 9.35
N GLN A 133 -4.51 4.17 8.42
CA GLN A 133 -5.04 5.35 7.71
C GLN A 133 -6.16 5.00 6.73
N ALA A 134 -6.39 3.71 6.47
CA ALA A 134 -7.33 3.21 5.49
C ALA A 134 -7.07 3.75 4.06
N SER A 135 -5.78 3.88 3.72
CA SER A 135 -5.35 4.37 2.41
C SER A 135 -5.59 3.32 1.33
N GLY A 136 -6.55 3.56 0.45
CA GLY A 136 -6.78 2.73 -0.73
C GLY A 136 -5.74 3.03 -1.81
N MET A 137 -5.14 1.98 -2.37
CA MET A 137 -4.18 2.11 -3.47
C MET A 137 -4.45 1.02 -4.51
N MET A 138 -4.36 1.42 -5.78
CA MET A 138 -4.29 0.49 -6.90
C MET A 138 -2.95 0.65 -7.60
N LEU A 139 -2.13 -0.39 -7.58
CA LEU A 139 -0.77 -0.39 -8.09
C LEU A 139 -0.58 -1.48 -9.13
N ARG A 140 0.37 -1.25 -10.03
CA ARG A 140 0.83 -2.27 -10.97
C ARG A 140 2.07 -2.94 -10.42
N ALA A 141 2.13 -4.27 -10.55
CA ALA A 141 3.28 -5.05 -10.15
C ALA A 141 3.66 -6.05 -11.24
N ARG A 142 4.95 -6.35 -11.35
CA ARG A 142 5.46 -7.44 -12.18
C ARG A 142 5.95 -8.55 -11.30
N VAL A 143 5.53 -9.78 -11.58
CA VAL A 143 6.04 -10.96 -10.88
C VAL A 143 7.52 -11.15 -11.20
N THR A 144 8.34 -11.19 -10.17
CA THR A 144 9.77 -11.47 -10.28
C THR A 144 10.08 -12.92 -9.92
N GLN A 145 9.28 -13.50 -9.02
CA GLN A 145 9.51 -14.81 -8.47
C GLN A 145 8.18 -15.50 -8.13
N CYS A 146 8.09 -16.80 -8.41
CA CYS A 146 6.98 -17.67 -8.02
C CYS A 146 7.58 -18.97 -7.50
N GLN A 147 7.46 -19.23 -6.20
CA GLN A 147 7.97 -20.44 -5.56
C GLN A 147 6.82 -21.23 -4.94
N SER A 148 6.81 -22.57 -5.13
CA SER A 148 5.88 -23.43 -4.43
C SER A 148 6.32 -23.57 -2.97
N HIS A 149 5.44 -23.24 -2.04
CA HIS A 149 5.72 -23.29 -0.61
C HIS A 149 5.17 -24.56 0.02
N THR A 150 3.93 -24.89 -0.28
CA THR A 150 3.24 -26.13 0.11
C THR A 150 2.40 -26.63 -1.06
N ILE A 151 1.78 -27.80 -0.90
CA ILE A 151 0.90 -28.36 -1.96
C ILE A 151 -0.28 -27.40 -2.17
N GLY A 152 -0.26 -26.67 -3.27
CA GLY A 152 -1.34 -25.76 -3.67
C GLY A 152 -1.14 -24.29 -3.28
N ASP A 153 -0.05 -23.95 -2.57
CA ASP A 153 0.27 -22.58 -2.20
C ASP A 153 1.59 -22.11 -2.82
N PHE A 154 1.61 -20.89 -3.29
CA PHE A 154 2.74 -20.25 -3.96
C PHE A 154 3.10 -18.95 -3.25
N GLU A 155 4.38 -18.77 -3.02
CA GLU A 155 4.96 -17.50 -2.60
C GLU A 155 5.33 -16.69 -3.84
N ILE A 156 4.70 -15.53 -3.97
CA ILE A 156 4.84 -14.66 -5.13
C ILE A 156 5.60 -13.39 -4.74
N GLY A 157 6.77 -13.20 -5.33
CA GLY A 157 7.53 -11.96 -5.21
C GLY A 157 7.27 -11.07 -6.42
N THR A 158 7.07 -9.78 -6.17
CA THR A 158 6.80 -8.79 -7.22
C THR A 158 7.65 -7.53 -7.06
N GLU A 159 7.80 -6.80 -8.15
CA GLU A 159 8.30 -5.44 -8.19
C GLU A 159 7.21 -4.48 -8.65
N TRP A 160 7.17 -3.27 -8.10
CA TRP A 160 6.23 -2.25 -8.55
C TRP A 160 6.63 -1.73 -9.92
N VAL A 161 5.62 -1.44 -10.77
CA VAL A 161 5.80 -0.91 -12.11
C VAL A 161 5.02 0.39 -12.22
N ASP A 162 5.63 1.41 -12.85
CA ASP A 162 5.00 2.70 -13.15
C ASP A 162 4.40 3.41 -11.93
N LEU A 163 5.07 3.34 -10.77
CA LEU A 163 4.65 4.11 -9.59
C LEU A 163 4.74 5.61 -9.86
N THR A 164 3.66 6.32 -9.59
CA THR A 164 3.69 7.77 -9.50
C THR A 164 4.48 8.22 -8.26
N GLU A 165 5.02 9.44 -8.26
CA GLU A 165 5.74 9.98 -7.10
C GLU A 165 4.85 10.01 -5.85
N ALA A 166 3.58 10.36 -6.00
CA ALA A 166 2.61 10.37 -4.90
C ALA A 166 2.39 8.96 -4.32
N GLN A 167 2.22 7.93 -5.16
CA GLN A 167 2.10 6.54 -4.72
C GLN A 167 3.36 6.07 -3.99
N ARG A 168 4.55 6.42 -4.50
CA ARG A 168 5.84 6.11 -3.86
C ARG A 168 5.92 6.73 -2.47
N GLN A 169 5.56 8.00 -2.33
CA GLN A 169 5.58 8.70 -1.04
C GLN A 169 4.57 8.12 -0.04
N LEU A 170 3.37 7.72 -0.49
CA LEU A 170 2.39 7.06 0.37
C LEU A 170 2.90 5.71 0.87
N LEU A 171 3.51 4.88 0.01
CA LEU A 171 4.13 3.62 0.39
C LEU A 171 5.26 3.82 1.39
N ALA A 172 6.21 4.72 1.10
CA ALA A 172 7.33 5.03 1.97
C ALA A 172 6.86 5.48 3.36
N ARG A 173 5.87 6.37 3.41
CA ARG A 173 5.27 6.83 4.66
C ARG A 173 4.64 5.68 5.46
N HIS A 174 3.87 4.82 4.80
CA HIS A 174 3.26 3.66 5.45
C HIS A 174 4.33 2.73 6.03
N ILE A 175 5.34 2.39 5.24
CA ILE A 175 6.45 1.53 5.65
C ILE A 175 7.17 2.11 6.88
N LEU A 176 7.51 3.39 6.88
CA LEU A 176 8.15 4.06 8.01
C LEU A 176 7.28 4.05 9.28
N GLN A 177 5.97 4.28 9.14
CA GLN A 177 5.03 4.25 10.26
C GLN A 177 4.92 2.85 10.86
N ARG A 178 4.82 1.82 10.02
CA ARG A 178 4.76 0.42 10.47
C ARG A 178 6.05 0.01 11.16
N GLN A 179 7.19 0.37 10.64
CA GLN A 179 8.48 0.13 11.29
C GLN A 179 8.57 0.79 12.67
N ALA A 180 8.14 2.05 12.77
CA ALA A 180 8.13 2.76 14.04
C ALA A 180 7.21 2.08 15.07
N ALA A 181 6.05 1.59 14.64
CA ALA A 181 5.12 0.84 15.49
C ALA A 181 5.71 -0.49 15.95
N GLN A 182 6.30 -1.27 15.03
CA GLN A 182 6.95 -2.55 15.34
C GLN A 182 8.11 -2.39 16.33
N ARG A 183 8.94 -1.35 16.15
CA ARG A 183 10.04 -1.04 17.10
C ARG A 183 9.54 -0.67 18.49
N ARG A 184 8.42 0.06 18.60
CA ARG A 184 7.79 0.38 19.91
C ARG A 184 7.29 -0.89 20.59
N GLN A 185 6.55 -1.73 19.87
CA GLN A 185 6.03 -3.00 20.40
C GLN A 185 7.16 -3.93 20.85
N ALA A 186 8.24 -4.03 20.09
CA ALA A 186 9.41 -4.84 20.47
C ALA A 186 10.09 -4.32 21.74
N ARG A 187 10.15 -2.99 21.94
CA ARG A 187 10.69 -2.38 23.17
C ARG A 187 9.79 -2.63 24.39
N GLU A 188 8.47 -2.55 24.22
CA GLU A 188 7.49 -2.79 25.29
C GLU A 188 7.49 -4.26 25.72
N GLN A 189 7.67 -5.19 24.79
CA GLN A 189 7.76 -6.64 25.07
C GLN A 189 9.12 -7.06 25.63
N GLY A 190 10.20 -6.32 25.33
CA GLY A 190 11.56 -6.59 25.79
C GLY A 190 11.94 -5.96 27.13
N ASN A 191 11.07 -5.15 27.73
CA ASN A 191 11.29 -4.53 29.05
C ASN A 191 10.30 -5.12 30.07
N PRO A 192 10.66 -6.21 30.79
CA PRO A 192 9.85 -6.68 31.92
C PRO A 192 9.81 -5.57 32.96
N ALA A 193 8.59 -5.23 33.44
CA ALA A 193 8.38 -4.23 34.46
C ALA A 193 9.28 -4.51 35.70
N PRO A 194 9.92 -3.48 36.28
CA PRO A 194 10.66 -3.67 37.51
C PRO A 194 9.67 -4.04 38.60
N HIS A 195 9.96 -5.15 39.29
CA HIS A 195 9.29 -5.59 40.53
C HIS A 195 9.52 -4.61 41.65
#